data_5968bfa652c13ae00e0d866de87e906b
#
_entry.id   5968bfa652c13ae00e0d866de87e906b
#
_cell.length_a   1.000
_cell.length_b   1.000
_cell.length_c   1.000
_cell.angle_alpha   90.00
_cell.angle_beta   90.00
_cell.angle_gamma   90.00
#
_symmetry.space_group_name_H-M   'P 1'
#
loop_
_entity.id
_entity.type
_entity.pdbx_description
1 polymer ?
#
loop_
_entity_poly.entity_id
_entity_poly.type
_entity_poly.pdbx_seq_one_letter_code
_entity_poly.pdbx_strand_id
1 'polypeptide(L)'
;VIGFYNELDKTFVTLKEKGLMPKDIKFNWEEVSNPKGGFICYFFSNVLDFEEYGYYLQLESTSIQETNIQENLKLVVKVWSDKKDISLLYSGLDILKENYGEAIIKPVKFSRGSWMTQAIIKDYLVFNDIGNINVYETAKNIVRYIKSLRLLKEKLRNLS
;
A
#
# COMPACT_ATOMS: atom_id res chain seq x y z
N VAL A 1 -15.66 -2.29 6.38
CA VAL A 1 -14.46 -1.63 5.81
C VAL A 1 -14.22 -0.26 6.44
N ILE A 2 -15.26 0.59 6.51
CA ILE A 2 -15.10 1.92 7.11
C ILE A 2 -14.71 1.83 8.59
N GLY A 3 -15.33 0.91 9.34
CA GLY A 3 -14.96 0.69 10.74
C GLY A 3 -13.52 0.26 10.92
N PHE A 4 -13.04 -0.64 10.06
CA PHE A 4 -11.65 -1.08 10.03
C PHE A 4 -10.70 0.09 9.71
N TYR A 5 -11.02 0.91 8.71
CA TYR A 5 -10.23 2.07 8.36
C TYR A 5 -10.17 3.10 9.50
N ASN A 6 -11.27 3.32 10.21
CA ASN A 6 -11.29 4.22 11.36
C ASN A 6 -10.40 3.71 12.50
N GLU A 7 -10.40 2.40 12.74
CA GLU A 7 -9.51 1.81 13.75
C GLU A 7 -8.04 1.89 13.32
N LEU A 8 -7.75 1.64 12.04
CA LEU A 8 -6.40 1.83 11.51
C LEU A 8 -5.94 3.28 11.69
N ASP A 9 -6.80 4.23 11.38
CA ASP A 9 -6.47 5.66 11.49
C ASP A 9 -6.06 6.02 12.92
N LYS A 10 -6.84 5.61 13.90
CA LYS A 10 -6.51 5.82 15.31
C LYS A 10 -5.19 5.17 15.70
N THR A 11 -4.95 3.97 15.19
CA THR A 11 -3.73 3.23 15.48
C THR A 11 -2.50 3.93 14.86
N PHE A 12 -2.60 4.39 13.63
CA PHE A 12 -1.49 5.12 12.99
C PHE A 12 -1.19 6.43 13.71
N VAL A 13 -2.22 7.15 14.17
CA VAL A 13 -2.02 8.35 15.00
C VAL A 13 -1.19 7.99 16.25
N THR A 14 -1.57 6.92 16.94
CA THR A 14 -0.85 6.44 18.11
C THR A 14 0.59 6.05 17.80
N LEU A 15 0.81 5.30 16.71
CA LEU A 15 2.14 4.89 16.28
C LEU A 15 3.02 6.11 15.96
N LYS A 16 2.44 7.12 15.32
CA LYS A 16 3.16 8.34 14.99
C LYS A 16 3.55 9.13 16.25
N GLU A 17 2.64 9.24 17.22
CA GLU A 17 2.90 9.88 18.49
C GLU A 17 4.01 9.18 19.29
N LYS A 18 4.08 7.85 19.18
CA LYS A 18 5.13 7.05 19.83
C LYS A 18 6.45 7.04 19.08
N GLY A 19 6.54 7.71 17.94
CA GLY A 19 7.75 7.71 17.11
C GLY A 19 8.01 6.41 16.38
N LEU A 20 7.01 5.52 16.25
CA LEU A 20 7.12 4.22 15.59
C LEU A 20 6.80 4.28 14.10
N MET A 21 6.27 5.40 13.63
CA MET A 21 5.94 5.65 12.23
C MET A 21 6.70 6.90 11.76
N PRO A 22 7.28 6.90 10.54
CA PRO A 22 7.96 8.10 10.03
C PRO A 22 7.01 9.31 10.02
N LYS A 23 7.51 10.45 10.49
CA LYS A 23 6.69 11.66 10.70
C LYS A 23 6.15 12.27 9.41
N ASP A 24 6.85 12.07 8.29
CA ASP A 24 6.49 12.64 7.00
C ASP A 24 5.47 11.80 6.21
N ILE A 25 5.15 10.61 6.68
CA ILE A 25 4.11 9.80 6.07
C ILE A 25 2.75 10.40 6.40
N LYS A 26 1.96 10.66 5.36
CA LYS A 26 0.57 11.07 5.49
C LYS A 26 -0.32 9.88 5.26
N PHE A 27 -1.40 9.77 6.02
CA PHE A 27 -2.34 8.66 5.92
C PHE A 27 -3.77 9.18 6.05
N ASN A 28 -4.64 8.69 5.19
CA ASN A 28 -6.08 9.00 5.23
C ASN A 28 -6.84 8.02 4.34
N TRP A 29 -8.14 7.86 4.61
CA TRP A 29 -9.00 7.10 3.72
C TRP A 29 -10.00 8.02 3.04
N GLU A 30 -10.41 7.63 1.83
CA GLU A 30 -11.40 8.39 1.07
C GLU A 30 -12.11 7.49 0.06
N GLU A 31 -13.29 7.94 -0.37
CA GLU A 31 -14.02 7.29 -1.45
C GLU A 31 -13.40 7.73 -2.78
N VAL A 32 -13.20 6.74 -3.67
CA VAL A 32 -12.69 6.99 -5.01
C VAL A 32 -13.78 6.61 -6.00
N SER A 33 -14.20 7.57 -6.82
CA SER A 33 -15.21 7.34 -7.86
C SER A 33 -14.57 6.78 -9.13
N ASN A 34 -15.26 5.86 -9.78
CA ASN A 34 -14.87 5.35 -11.09
C ASN A 34 -16.12 5.00 -11.90
N PRO A 35 -15.99 4.70 -13.23
CA PRO A 35 -17.16 4.39 -14.06
C PRO A 35 -17.98 3.17 -13.63
N LYS A 36 -17.41 2.30 -12.81
CA LYS A 36 -18.07 1.07 -12.33
C LYS A 36 -18.67 1.24 -10.92
N GLY A 37 -18.69 2.45 -10.39
CA GLY A 37 -19.11 2.75 -9.03
C GLY A 37 -17.98 3.35 -8.24
N GLY A 38 -18.05 3.29 -6.92
CA GLY A 38 -16.99 3.78 -6.04
C GLY A 38 -16.33 2.67 -5.26
N PHE A 39 -15.14 2.93 -4.75
CA PHE A 39 -14.47 2.07 -3.80
C PHE A 39 -13.78 2.94 -2.74
N ILE A 40 -13.46 2.35 -1.60
CA ILE A 40 -12.84 3.07 -0.50
C ILE A 40 -11.39 2.65 -0.40
N CYS A 41 -10.49 3.62 -0.38
CA CYS A 41 -9.06 3.39 -0.25
C CYS A 41 -8.51 4.04 1.01
N TYR A 42 -7.53 3.41 1.62
CA TYR A 42 -6.70 4.00 2.65
C TYR A 42 -5.32 4.25 2.04
N PHE A 43 -4.90 5.51 2.02
CA PHE A 43 -3.67 5.94 1.37
C PHE A 43 -2.55 6.20 2.37
N PHE A 44 -1.34 5.81 1.99
CA PHE A 44 -0.11 6.12 2.72
C PHE A 44 0.82 6.85 1.77
N SER A 45 0.84 8.19 1.86
CA SER A 45 1.57 9.06 0.94
C SER A 45 3.00 9.31 1.39
N ASN A 46 3.84 9.78 0.48
CA ASN A 46 5.23 10.13 0.75
C ASN A 46 6.12 8.96 1.16
N VAL A 47 5.84 7.77 0.64
CA VAL A 47 6.71 6.62 0.92
C VAL A 47 8.08 6.84 0.29
N LEU A 48 8.12 7.10 -1.02
CA LEU A 48 9.35 7.50 -1.74
C LEU A 48 8.98 8.52 -2.79
N ASP A 49 9.73 9.62 -2.86
CA ASP A 49 9.56 10.65 -3.85
C ASP A 49 10.86 10.85 -4.62
N PHE A 50 10.78 10.65 -5.94
CA PHE A 50 11.86 10.95 -6.87
C PHE A 50 11.39 12.11 -7.77
N GLU A 51 12.28 12.64 -8.59
CA GLU A 51 11.94 13.78 -9.40
C GLU A 51 10.83 13.50 -10.44
N GLU A 52 10.87 12.35 -11.09
CA GLU A 52 9.96 11.99 -12.16
C GLU A 52 8.89 10.97 -11.81
N TYR A 53 9.03 10.30 -10.67
CA TYR A 53 8.10 9.29 -10.19
C TYR A 53 8.22 9.13 -8.68
N GLY A 54 7.28 8.42 -8.09
CA GLY A 54 7.32 8.16 -6.66
C GLY A 54 6.47 6.97 -6.27
N TYR A 55 6.56 6.57 -5.02
CA TYR A 55 5.90 5.40 -4.45
C TYR A 55 4.96 5.81 -3.32
N TYR A 56 3.81 5.18 -3.29
CA TYR A 56 2.91 5.22 -2.15
C TYR A 56 2.27 3.85 -1.94
N LEU A 57 1.68 3.62 -0.79
CA LEU A 57 0.92 2.41 -0.52
C LEU A 57 -0.56 2.73 -0.45
N GLN A 58 -1.39 1.74 -0.74
CA GLN A 58 -2.83 1.89 -0.76
C GLN A 58 -3.50 0.59 -0.33
N LEU A 59 -4.44 0.69 0.60
CA LEU A 59 -5.37 -0.40 0.86
C LEU A 59 -6.60 -0.18 0.00
N GLU A 60 -6.90 -1.14 -0.86
CA GLU A 60 -8.05 -1.10 -1.75
C GLU A 60 -9.11 -2.07 -1.28
N SER A 61 -10.37 -1.61 -1.17
CA SER A 61 -11.50 -2.50 -1.02
C SER A 61 -12.22 -2.65 -2.36
N THR A 62 -12.70 -3.85 -2.66
CA THR A 62 -13.43 -4.10 -3.90
C THR A 62 -14.88 -3.64 -3.81
N SER A 63 -15.40 -3.40 -2.60
CA SER A 63 -16.77 -2.97 -2.38
C SER A 63 -16.90 -2.22 -1.05
N ILE A 64 -17.70 -1.15 -1.06
CA ILE A 64 -18.04 -0.38 0.15
C ILE A 64 -18.84 -1.24 1.14
N GLN A 65 -19.65 -2.17 0.64
CA GLN A 65 -20.54 -3.02 1.44
C GLN A 65 -19.90 -4.33 1.89
N GLU A 66 -18.59 -4.44 1.71
CA GLU A 66 -17.90 -5.70 1.93
C GLU A 66 -17.83 -6.07 3.40
N THR A 67 -18.25 -7.29 3.74
CA THR A 67 -18.20 -7.83 5.08
C THR A 67 -16.99 -8.73 5.33
N ASN A 68 -16.38 -9.25 4.26
CA ASN A 68 -15.20 -10.10 4.36
C ASN A 68 -13.94 -9.34 3.98
N ILE A 69 -13.32 -8.74 4.99
CA ILE A 69 -12.11 -7.92 4.83
C ILE A 69 -10.96 -8.74 4.25
N GLN A 70 -10.83 -10.01 4.64
CA GLN A 70 -9.71 -10.87 4.22
C GLN A 70 -9.68 -11.11 2.70
N GLU A 71 -10.84 -11.23 2.07
CA GLU A 71 -10.95 -11.53 0.66
C GLU A 71 -10.90 -10.30 -0.22
N ASN A 72 -11.28 -9.15 0.34
CA ASN A 72 -11.61 -7.97 -0.47
C ASN A 72 -10.71 -6.76 -0.23
N LEU A 73 -9.81 -6.82 0.75
CA LEU A 73 -8.81 -5.79 0.96
C LEU A 73 -7.46 -6.23 0.42
N LYS A 74 -6.86 -5.37 -0.37
CA LYS A 74 -5.52 -5.58 -0.92
C LYS A 74 -4.62 -4.43 -0.53
N LEU A 75 -3.43 -4.75 -0.05
CA LEU A 75 -2.38 -3.76 0.14
C LEU A 75 -1.55 -3.74 -1.14
N VAL A 76 -1.51 -2.60 -1.81
CA VAL A 76 -0.83 -2.49 -3.10
C VAL A 76 0.26 -1.44 -3.06
N VAL A 77 1.34 -1.72 -3.79
CA VAL A 77 2.41 -0.77 -4.04
C VAL A 77 2.05 0.01 -5.29
N LYS A 78 1.89 1.31 -5.16
CA LYS A 78 1.52 2.21 -6.24
C LYS A 78 2.71 3.05 -6.65
N VAL A 79 2.79 3.31 -7.95
CA VAL A 79 3.80 4.20 -8.53
C VAL A 79 3.08 5.31 -9.27
N TRP A 80 3.36 6.57 -8.92
CA TRP A 80 2.96 7.68 -9.78
C TRP A 80 4.11 8.03 -10.71
N SER A 81 3.80 8.43 -11.93
CA SER A 81 4.81 8.84 -12.91
C SER A 81 4.19 9.79 -13.93
N ASP A 82 4.87 10.89 -14.17
CA ASP A 82 4.46 11.85 -15.21
C ASP A 82 4.56 11.26 -16.62
N LYS A 83 5.55 10.39 -16.82
CA LYS A 83 5.81 9.77 -18.11
C LYS A 83 4.92 8.56 -18.40
N LYS A 84 4.18 8.08 -17.41
CA LYS A 84 3.32 6.88 -17.54
C LYS A 84 4.07 5.67 -18.08
N ASP A 85 5.32 5.50 -17.67
CA ASP A 85 6.23 4.50 -18.20
C ASP A 85 6.02 3.14 -17.54
N ILE A 86 5.41 2.21 -18.29
CA ILE A 86 5.13 0.88 -17.83
C ILE A 86 6.40 0.06 -17.53
N SER A 87 7.54 0.43 -18.11
CA SER A 87 8.79 -0.30 -17.82
C SER A 87 9.22 -0.16 -16.36
N LEU A 88 8.87 0.95 -15.70
CA LEU A 88 9.10 1.13 -14.28
C LEU A 88 8.42 0.04 -13.45
N LEU A 89 7.24 -0.41 -13.89
CA LEU A 89 6.48 -1.42 -13.16
C LEU A 89 7.20 -2.76 -13.17
N TYR A 90 7.74 -3.17 -14.32
CA TYR A 90 8.46 -4.44 -14.43
C TYR A 90 9.76 -4.42 -13.63
N SER A 91 10.55 -3.37 -13.79
CA SER A 91 11.84 -3.25 -13.11
C SER A 91 11.66 -3.17 -11.59
N GLY A 92 10.71 -2.38 -11.13
CA GLY A 92 10.42 -2.26 -9.69
C GLY A 92 9.86 -3.56 -9.11
N LEU A 93 9.00 -4.26 -9.85
CA LEU A 93 8.45 -5.54 -9.41
C LEU A 93 9.57 -6.56 -9.16
N ASP A 94 10.57 -6.63 -10.05
CA ASP A 94 11.70 -7.53 -9.90
C ASP A 94 12.49 -7.23 -8.61
N ILE A 95 12.71 -5.96 -8.31
CA ILE A 95 13.38 -5.55 -7.07
C ILE A 95 12.56 -5.96 -5.84
N LEU A 96 11.24 -5.74 -5.87
CA LEU A 96 10.37 -6.11 -4.76
C LEU A 96 10.34 -7.63 -4.55
N LYS A 97 10.27 -8.40 -5.62
CA LYS A 97 10.31 -9.87 -5.53
C LYS A 97 11.64 -10.36 -4.98
N GLU A 98 12.74 -9.76 -5.39
CA GLU A 98 14.07 -10.12 -4.88
C GLU A 98 14.17 -9.90 -3.37
N ASN A 99 13.56 -8.81 -2.86
CA ASN A 99 13.69 -8.43 -1.46
C ASN A 99 12.61 -9.01 -0.55
N TYR A 100 11.39 -9.25 -1.06
CA TYR A 100 10.26 -9.73 -0.26
C TYR A 100 9.81 -11.14 -0.62
N GLY A 101 10.32 -11.70 -1.71
CA GLY A 101 9.99 -13.07 -2.11
C GLY A 101 8.50 -13.28 -2.38
N GLU A 102 7.95 -14.33 -1.78
CA GLU A 102 6.56 -14.74 -1.99
C GLU A 102 5.52 -13.76 -1.41
N ALA A 103 5.93 -12.81 -0.58
CA ALA A 103 5.03 -11.77 -0.08
C ALA A 103 4.54 -10.86 -1.21
N ILE A 104 5.23 -10.84 -2.35
CA ILE A 104 4.89 -9.99 -3.49
C ILE A 104 4.17 -10.79 -4.58
N ILE A 105 3.00 -10.28 -4.98
CA ILE A 105 2.22 -10.84 -6.09
C ILE A 105 2.22 -9.82 -7.23
N LYS A 106 2.46 -10.32 -8.45
CA LYS A 106 2.31 -9.52 -9.66
C LYS A 106 0.82 -9.23 -9.91
N PRO A 107 0.43 -7.98 -10.23
CA PRO A 107 -0.94 -7.71 -10.69
C PRO A 107 -1.30 -8.52 -11.92
N VAL A 108 -2.60 -8.79 -12.13
CA VAL A 108 -3.07 -9.56 -13.29
C VAL A 108 -2.59 -8.93 -14.60
N LYS A 109 -2.64 -7.61 -14.70
CA LYS A 109 -2.02 -6.88 -15.80
C LYS A 109 -1.55 -5.51 -15.30
N PHE A 110 -0.50 -5.00 -15.94
CA PHE A 110 -0.08 -3.63 -15.71
C PHE A 110 -0.90 -2.69 -16.61
N SER A 111 -1.30 -1.56 -16.06
CA SER A 111 -2.06 -0.53 -16.79
C SER A 111 -1.24 0.76 -16.84
N ARG A 112 -1.25 1.41 -17.98
CA ARG A 112 -0.66 2.74 -18.11
C ARG A 112 -1.55 3.76 -17.43
N GLY A 113 -0.94 4.74 -16.80
CA GLY A 113 -1.61 5.84 -16.14
C GLY A 113 -0.65 6.62 -15.30
N SER A 114 -1.15 7.69 -14.69
CA SER A 114 -0.34 8.48 -13.77
C SER A 114 -0.16 7.78 -12.43
N TRP A 115 -1.08 6.90 -12.07
CA TRP A 115 -1.06 6.13 -10.83
C TRP A 115 -1.21 4.65 -11.16
N MET A 116 -0.10 3.92 -11.09
CA MET A 116 -0.02 2.53 -11.54
C MET A 116 0.18 1.59 -10.36
N THR A 117 -0.43 0.40 -10.43
CA THR A 117 -0.19 -0.65 -9.44
C THR A 117 1.01 -1.49 -9.89
N GLN A 118 2.07 -1.51 -9.07
CA GLN A 118 3.27 -2.29 -9.35
C GLN A 118 3.20 -3.68 -8.77
N ALA A 119 2.68 -3.80 -7.55
CA ALA A 119 2.70 -5.06 -6.82
C ALA A 119 1.58 -5.11 -5.79
N ILE A 120 1.22 -6.33 -5.41
CA ILE A 120 0.29 -6.60 -4.31
C ILE A 120 1.10 -7.24 -3.19
N ILE A 121 0.94 -6.77 -1.96
CA ILE A 121 1.60 -7.33 -0.79
C ILE A 121 0.64 -8.29 -0.10
N LYS A 122 1.04 -9.58 -0.05
CA LYS A 122 0.34 -10.62 0.74
C LYS A 122 0.67 -10.51 2.23
N ASP A 123 -0.16 -11.13 3.03
CA ASP A 123 0.12 -11.44 4.43
C ASP A 123 0.42 -10.21 5.30
N TYR A 124 -0.17 -9.04 4.93
CA TYR A 124 -0.05 -7.85 5.77
C TYR A 124 -1.02 -7.88 6.96
N LEU A 125 -2.13 -8.62 6.85
CA LEU A 125 -3.11 -8.75 7.93
C LEU A 125 -2.59 -9.69 9.00
N VAL A 126 -2.78 -9.31 10.26
CA VAL A 126 -2.45 -10.15 11.41
C VAL A 126 -3.75 -10.48 12.15
N PHE A 127 -3.92 -11.75 12.52
CA PHE A 127 -5.10 -12.22 13.20
C PHE A 127 -4.75 -12.59 14.65
N ASN A 128 -5.71 -12.39 15.55
CA ASN A 128 -5.57 -12.88 16.91
C ASN A 128 -5.96 -14.37 16.99
N ASP A 129 -5.85 -14.97 18.18
CA ASP A 129 -6.10 -16.41 18.38
C ASP A 129 -7.52 -16.86 18.05
N ILE A 130 -8.48 -15.94 18.06
CA ILE A 130 -9.89 -16.24 17.75
C ILE A 130 -10.26 -15.89 16.30
N GLY A 131 -9.27 -15.57 15.46
CA GLY A 131 -9.47 -15.33 14.04
C GLY A 131 -9.93 -13.91 13.67
N ASN A 132 -9.97 -12.98 14.60
CA ASN A 132 -10.27 -11.58 14.30
C ASN A 132 -9.00 -10.83 13.92
N ILE A 133 -9.14 -9.75 13.14
CA ILE A 133 -8.00 -8.93 12.73
C ILE A 133 -7.43 -8.22 13.96
N ASN A 134 -6.13 -8.39 14.17
CA ASN A 134 -5.39 -7.59 15.14
C ASN A 134 -4.96 -6.28 14.44
N VAL A 135 -5.72 -5.21 14.69
CA VAL A 135 -5.52 -3.93 14.00
C VAL A 135 -4.15 -3.33 14.32
N TYR A 136 -3.73 -3.39 15.59
CA TYR A 136 -2.44 -2.84 16.00
C TYR A 136 -1.26 -3.54 15.31
N GLU A 137 -1.25 -4.87 15.31
CA GLU A 137 -0.18 -5.63 14.67
C GLU A 137 -0.23 -5.50 13.14
N THR A 138 -1.42 -5.40 12.56
CA THR A 138 -1.60 -5.14 11.13
C THR A 138 -1.03 -3.78 10.76
N ALA A 139 -1.32 -2.74 11.54
CA ALA A 139 -0.78 -1.40 11.33
C ALA A 139 0.75 -1.40 11.42
N LYS A 140 1.31 -2.11 12.39
CA LYS A 140 2.78 -2.24 12.53
C LYS A 140 3.39 -2.93 11.33
N ASN A 141 2.73 -3.94 10.75
CA ASN A 141 3.20 -4.59 9.53
C ASN A 141 3.22 -3.62 8.35
N ILE A 142 2.17 -2.81 8.19
CA ILE A 142 2.13 -1.81 7.13
C ILE A 142 3.27 -0.81 7.30
N VAL A 143 3.51 -0.32 8.50
CA VAL A 143 4.64 0.59 8.80
C VAL A 143 5.98 -0.09 8.48
N ARG A 144 6.10 -1.37 8.78
CA ARG A 144 7.31 -2.14 8.46
C ARG A 144 7.58 -2.16 6.95
N TYR A 145 6.54 -2.37 6.13
CA TYR A 145 6.68 -2.29 4.67
C TYR A 145 7.07 -0.89 4.20
N ILE A 146 6.48 0.15 4.78
CA ILE A 146 6.84 1.54 4.45
C ILE A 146 8.32 1.79 4.72
N LYS A 147 8.80 1.42 5.91
CA LYS A 147 10.21 1.58 6.28
C LYS A 147 11.14 0.76 5.40
N SER A 148 10.74 -0.47 5.10
CA SER A 148 11.52 -1.38 4.26
C SER A 148 11.64 -0.85 2.81
N LEU A 149 10.55 -0.32 2.25
CA LEU A 149 10.59 0.31 0.93
C LEU A 149 11.57 1.48 0.89
N ARG A 150 11.63 2.27 1.96
CA ARG A 150 12.59 3.37 2.05
C ARG A 150 14.03 2.89 2.06
N LEU A 151 14.31 1.71 2.62
CA LEU A 151 15.64 1.10 2.55
C LEU A 151 16.03 0.68 1.13
N LEU A 152 15.06 0.48 0.25
CA LEU A 152 15.30 0.16 -1.16
C LEU A 152 15.42 1.40 -2.04
N LYS A 153 15.48 2.59 -1.45
CA LYS A 153 15.45 3.87 -2.16
C LYS A 153 16.43 3.94 -3.33
N GLU A 154 17.69 3.55 -3.10
CA GLU A 154 18.70 3.64 -4.15
C GLU A 154 18.43 2.67 -5.31
N LYS A 155 17.96 1.47 -5.01
CA LYS A 155 17.60 0.48 -6.04
C LYS A 155 16.40 0.94 -6.85
N LEU A 156 15.39 1.53 -6.18
CA LEU A 156 14.16 1.97 -6.82
C LEU A 156 14.32 3.32 -7.54
N ARG A 157 15.36 4.08 -7.23
CA ARG A 157 15.68 5.35 -7.91
C ARG A 157 16.18 5.14 -9.35
N ASN A 158 16.85 4.03 -9.61
CA ASN A 158 17.56 3.79 -10.87
C ASN A 158 16.78 2.88 -11.82
N LEU A 159 15.45 3.00 -11.86
CA LEU A 159 14.58 2.11 -12.64
C LEU A 159 14.42 2.51 -14.12
N SER A 160 14.82 3.69 -14.50
CA SER A 160 14.63 4.16 -15.86
C SER A 160 15.73 3.75 -16.83
#